data_69240bc5c3adf269ed38a055d531e1b5
#
_entry.id   69240bc5c3adf269ed38a055d531e1b5
#
_cell.length_a   1.000
_cell.length_b   1.000
_cell.length_c   1.000
_cell.angle_alpha   90.00
_cell.angle_beta   90.00
_cell.angle_gamma   90.00
#
_symmetry.space_group_name_H-M   'P 1'
#
loop_
_entity.id
_entity.type
_entity.pdbx_description
1 polymer ?
#
loop_
_entity_poly.entity_id
_entity_poly.type
_entity_poly.pdbx_seq_one_letter_code
_entity_poly.pdbx_strand_id
1 'polypeptide(L)'
;GDVYKRQLQKDIDGVIIEPSKSQISCRHLHLYEQLESYGIPYVFIQGCFDRMEDRPQVLMDDCRGGYMITKYLLDNGHRSIAGIFKADDIQGQNRHRGYVQALQEAGMLYDPDKVIWFHTEDRKVHPREGILRLLAKGISLDAVVCYNDQIAMQIIPALASRGIRVPEDISVTGYDNSCMAMGDGFHLTTIVHPQEKLGEMAAQLLLSLLRGETLQPEQSKILIQPELVVGNSCCGIFT
;
A
#
# COMPACT_ATOMS: atom_id res chain seq x y z
N GLY A 1 19.50 -6.75 -11.87
CA GLY A 1 20.23 -6.56 -13.14
C GLY A 1 20.29 -7.81 -13.99
N ASP A 2 20.65 -8.97 -13.42
CA ASP A 2 20.88 -10.20 -14.23
C ASP A 2 19.59 -10.87 -14.72
N VAL A 3 18.48 -10.70 -14.02
CA VAL A 3 17.19 -11.28 -14.44
C VAL A 3 16.70 -10.59 -15.72
N TYR A 4 16.80 -9.27 -15.83
CA TYR A 4 16.42 -8.53 -17.04
C TYR A 4 17.33 -8.80 -18.22
N LYS A 5 18.66 -8.93 -18.01
CA LYS A 5 19.59 -9.30 -19.09
C LYS A 5 19.30 -10.71 -19.64
N ARG A 6 18.89 -11.66 -18.79
CA ARG A 6 18.48 -12.99 -19.22
C ARG A 6 17.13 -13.01 -19.94
N GLN A 7 16.22 -12.08 -19.61
CA GLN A 7 14.92 -11.96 -20.28
C GLN A 7 15.04 -11.35 -21.67
N LEU A 8 15.89 -10.33 -21.85
CA LEU A 8 16.16 -9.74 -23.17
C LEU A 8 16.90 -10.68 -24.13
N GLN A 9 17.46 -11.79 -23.64
CA GLN A 9 18.07 -12.85 -24.45
C GLN A 9 17.10 -13.98 -24.83
N LYS A 10 15.86 -13.95 -24.34
CA LYS A 10 14.78 -14.87 -24.73
C LYS A 10 13.81 -14.11 -25.63
N ASP A 11 13.20 -14.82 -26.58
CA ASP A 11 12.08 -14.31 -27.38
C ASP A 11 10.88 -14.06 -26.46
N ILE A 12 10.78 -12.84 -25.95
CA ILE A 12 9.64 -12.35 -25.15
C ILE A 12 8.88 -11.35 -25.99
N ASP A 13 7.55 -11.48 -25.99
CA ASP A 13 6.66 -10.59 -26.74
C ASP A 13 6.29 -9.33 -25.93
N GLY A 14 6.22 -9.42 -24.60
CA GLY A 14 5.86 -8.32 -23.72
C GLY A 14 6.12 -8.62 -22.25
N VAL A 15 6.02 -7.60 -21.37
CA VAL A 15 6.35 -7.74 -19.95
C VAL A 15 5.29 -7.05 -19.06
N ILE A 16 4.89 -7.71 -17.97
CA ILE A 16 4.18 -7.08 -16.86
C ILE A 16 5.17 -6.88 -15.72
N ILE A 17 5.24 -5.66 -15.17
CA ILE A 17 6.30 -5.25 -14.24
C ILE A 17 5.69 -4.69 -12.97
N GLU A 18 6.01 -5.28 -11.83
CA GLU A 18 5.79 -4.69 -10.52
C GLU A 18 7.10 -4.04 -10.06
N PRO A 19 7.19 -2.70 -10.00
CA PRO A 19 8.42 -2.02 -9.59
C PRO A 19 8.57 -2.10 -8.07
N SER A 20 9.69 -2.64 -7.61
CA SER A 20 10.08 -2.52 -6.20
C SER A 20 10.73 -1.17 -5.93
N LYS A 21 10.48 -0.59 -4.74
CA LYS A 21 11.07 0.71 -4.34
C LYS A 21 10.81 1.82 -5.37
N SER A 22 9.56 1.94 -5.80
CA SER A 22 9.12 2.85 -6.87
C SER A 22 9.32 4.34 -6.54
N GLN A 23 9.52 4.71 -5.27
CA GLN A 23 9.89 6.07 -4.84
C GLN A 23 11.38 6.38 -4.97
N ILE A 24 12.22 5.39 -5.20
CA ILE A 24 13.64 5.60 -5.44
C ILE A 24 13.87 5.70 -6.94
N SER A 25 14.71 6.65 -7.37
CA SER A 25 15.03 6.83 -8.78
C SER A 25 15.40 5.50 -9.45
N CYS A 26 14.77 5.23 -10.59
CA CYS A 26 15.00 3.99 -11.34
C CYS A 26 16.46 3.94 -11.85
N ARG A 27 17.26 3.08 -11.21
CA ARG A 27 18.67 2.86 -11.63
C ARG A 27 18.80 2.10 -12.95
N HIS A 28 17.71 1.54 -13.45
CA HIS A 28 17.68 0.67 -14.63
C HIS A 28 16.86 1.26 -15.76
N LEU A 29 16.74 2.59 -15.82
CA LEU A 29 15.97 3.28 -16.88
C LEU A 29 16.39 2.82 -18.28
N HIS A 30 17.67 2.61 -18.50
CA HIS A 30 18.22 2.12 -19.78
C HIS A 30 17.65 0.76 -20.23
N LEU A 31 17.15 -0.09 -19.29
CA LEU A 31 16.53 -1.36 -19.65
C LEU A 31 15.11 -1.16 -20.20
N TYR A 32 14.39 -0.16 -19.71
CA TYR A 32 13.09 0.23 -20.27
C TYR A 32 13.26 0.86 -21.65
N GLU A 33 14.25 1.73 -21.82
CA GLU A 33 14.62 2.30 -23.12
C GLU A 33 15.00 1.20 -24.13
N GLN A 34 15.67 0.14 -23.69
CA GLN A 34 15.97 -1.03 -24.53
C GLN A 34 14.68 -1.79 -24.91
N LEU A 35 13.74 -2.04 -23.98
CA LEU A 35 12.46 -2.64 -24.31
C LEU A 35 11.73 -1.82 -25.38
N GLU A 36 11.68 -0.51 -25.22
CA GLU A 36 11.09 0.41 -26.19
C GLU A 36 11.79 0.37 -27.56
N SER A 37 13.12 0.32 -27.57
CA SER A 37 13.89 0.25 -28.82
C SER A 37 13.70 -1.06 -29.59
N TYR A 38 13.39 -2.16 -28.86
CA TYR A 38 13.07 -3.45 -29.47
C TYR A 38 11.57 -3.62 -29.78
N GLY A 39 10.75 -2.60 -29.50
CA GLY A 39 9.31 -2.67 -29.70
C GLY A 39 8.61 -3.66 -28.76
N ILE A 40 9.21 -4.00 -27.62
CA ILE A 40 8.65 -4.91 -26.62
C ILE A 40 7.77 -4.09 -25.66
N PRO A 41 6.44 -4.22 -25.71
CA PRO A 41 5.54 -3.49 -24.83
C PRO A 41 5.66 -3.99 -23.39
N TYR A 42 5.43 -3.08 -22.45
CA TYR A 42 5.35 -3.42 -21.03
C TYR A 42 4.23 -2.65 -20.33
N VAL A 43 3.72 -3.24 -19.25
CA VAL A 43 2.67 -2.68 -18.40
C VAL A 43 3.13 -2.70 -16.96
N PHE A 44 3.03 -1.56 -16.29
CA PHE A 44 3.26 -1.49 -14.86
C PHE A 44 2.01 -1.96 -14.08
N ILE A 45 2.24 -2.69 -12.99
CA ILE A 45 1.21 -3.00 -12.00
C ILE A 45 1.63 -2.52 -10.61
N GLN A 46 0.66 -2.17 -9.76
CA GLN A 46 0.87 -1.81 -8.36
C GLN A 46 1.59 -0.47 -8.12
N GLY A 47 2.42 -0.04 -9.03
CA GLY A 47 3.19 1.20 -8.97
C GLY A 47 3.91 1.45 -10.28
N CYS A 48 4.43 2.65 -10.45
CA CYS A 48 5.36 3.02 -11.50
C CYS A 48 6.49 3.85 -10.90
N PHE A 49 7.60 3.98 -11.62
CA PHE A 49 8.67 4.86 -11.21
C PHE A 49 8.35 6.32 -11.54
N ASP A 50 8.91 7.24 -10.74
CA ASP A 50 8.94 8.66 -11.08
C ASP A 50 9.42 8.88 -12.53
N ARG A 51 8.77 9.76 -13.27
CA ARG A 51 8.97 10.06 -14.69
C ARG A 51 8.57 8.95 -15.67
N MET A 52 7.83 7.94 -15.20
CA MET A 52 7.27 6.88 -16.05
C MET A 52 5.74 6.77 -15.92
N GLU A 53 5.11 7.82 -15.37
CA GLU A 53 3.65 7.87 -15.14
C GLU A 53 2.84 7.96 -16.44
N ASP A 54 3.51 8.22 -17.56
CA ASP A 54 2.92 8.22 -18.90
C ASP A 54 2.84 6.82 -19.53
N ARG A 55 3.50 5.84 -18.94
CA ARG A 55 3.53 4.46 -19.44
C ARG A 55 2.25 3.69 -19.09
N PRO A 56 1.91 2.65 -19.88
CA PRO A 56 0.77 1.78 -19.58
C PRO A 56 0.85 1.18 -18.19
N GLN A 57 -0.24 1.30 -17.42
CA GLN A 57 -0.23 0.90 -16.00
C GLN A 57 -1.62 0.53 -15.48
N VAL A 58 -1.65 -0.42 -14.56
CA VAL A 58 -2.84 -0.78 -13.79
C VAL A 58 -2.50 -0.63 -12.31
N LEU A 59 -3.06 0.37 -11.69
CA LEU A 59 -2.80 0.75 -10.30
C LEU A 59 -4.06 0.68 -9.47
N MET A 60 -3.89 0.62 -8.16
CA MET A 60 -4.94 0.84 -7.19
C MET A 60 -4.91 2.30 -6.71
N ASP A 61 -6.07 2.87 -6.40
CA ASP A 61 -6.14 4.18 -5.76
C ASP A 61 -5.76 4.07 -4.27
N ASP A 62 -4.46 3.97 -4.01
CA ASP A 62 -3.89 3.85 -2.68
C ASP A 62 -4.15 5.10 -1.82
N CYS A 63 -4.27 6.27 -2.43
CA CYS A 63 -4.62 7.50 -1.71
C CYS A 63 -6.06 7.41 -1.18
N ARG A 64 -6.99 7.01 -2.04
CA ARG A 64 -8.37 6.77 -1.63
C ARG A 64 -8.47 5.67 -0.59
N GLY A 65 -7.69 4.59 -0.71
CA GLY A 65 -7.66 3.50 0.27
C GLY A 65 -7.18 3.97 1.64
N GLY A 66 -6.07 4.71 1.69
CA GLY A 66 -5.54 5.31 2.92
C GLY A 66 -6.52 6.29 3.57
N TYR A 67 -7.23 7.08 2.74
CA TYR A 67 -8.30 7.95 3.20
C TYR A 67 -9.48 7.16 3.80
N MET A 68 -9.99 6.16 3.10
CA MET A 68 -11.14 5.37 3.54
C MET A 68 -10.91 4.69 4.88
N ILE A 69 -9.77 4.03 5.05
CA ILE A 69 -9.45 3.30 6.28
C ILE A 69 -9.26 4.25 7.48
N THR A 70 -8.67 5.42 7.25
CA THR A 70 -8.48 6.44 8.29
C THR A 70 -9.80 7.11 8.64
N LYS A 71 -10.60 7.45 7.63
CA LYS A 71 -11.93 8.01 7.85
C LYS A 71 -12.82 7.06 8.63
N TYR A 72 -12.77 5.75 8.35
CA TYR A 72 -13.50 4.76 9.11
C TYR A 72 -13.18 4.83 10.62
N LEU A 73 -11.90 4.94 10.99
CA LEU A 73 -11.50 5.11 12.39
C LEU A 73 -12.04 6.42 12.99
N LEU A 74 -11.93 7.53 12.26
CA LEU A 74 -12.42 8.84 12.69
C LEU A 74 -13.94 8.85 12.90
N ASP A 75 -14.70 8.22 12.00
CA ASP A 75 -16.15 8.09 12.09
C ASP A 75 -16.59 7.20 13.29
N ASN A 76 -15.72 6.29 13.73
CA ASN A 76 -15.90 5.47 14.93
C ASN A 76 -15.35 6.11 16.22
N GLY A 77 -15.02 7.40 16.20
CA GLY A 77 -14.66 8.19 17.37
C GLY A 77 -13.18 8.25 17.71
N HIS A 78 -12.30 7.59 16.95
CA HIS A 78 -10.85 7.65 17.19
C HIS A 78 -10.30 9.05 16.95
N ARG A 79 -9.37 9.49 17.81
CA ARG A 79 -8.78 10.85 17.75
C ARG A 79 -7.26 10.87 17.91
N SER A 80 -6.65 9.77 18.30
CA SER A 80 -5.20 9.65 18.45
C SER A 80 -4.66 8.47 17.65
N ILE A 81 -4.58 8.70 16.34
CA ILE A 81 -4.29 7.66 15.35
C ILE A 81 -2.82 7.73 14.96
N ALA A 82 -2.08 6.64 15.14
CA ALA A 82 -0.74 6.49 14.59
C ALA A 82 -0.80 5.93 13.15
N GLY A 83 0.19 6.28 12.34
CA GLY A 83 0.35 5.73 10.99
C GLY A 83 1.68 4.99 10.82
N ILE A 84 1.68 3.86 10.14
CA ILE A 84 2.89 3.09 9.81
C ILE A 84 2.92 2.89 8.31
N PHE A 85 3.85 3.55 7.61
CA PHE A 85 3.89 3.58 6.16
C PHE A 85 5.26 3.20 5.62
N LYS A 86 5.28 2.65 4.40
CA LYS A 86 6.51 2.31 3.70
C LYS A 86 7.03 3.53 2.94
N ALA A 87 8.32 3.83 3.15
CA ALA A 87 8.93 5.05 2.62
C ALA A 87 9.44 4.91 1.17
N ASP A 88 9.78 3.71 0.75
CA ASP A 88 10.50 3.46 -0.49
C ASP A 88 9.61 2.96 -1.65
N ASP A 89 8.27 2.98 -1.51
CA ASP A 89 7.35 2.75 -2.61
C ASP A 89 6.23 3.81 -2.70
N ILE A 90 5.65 3.93 -3.88
CA ILE A 90 4.61 4.91 -4.18
C ILE A 90 3.31 4.61 -3.42
N GLN A 91 3.03 3.33 -3.16
CA GLN A 91 1.84 2.89 -2.42
C GLN A 91 1.87 3.43 -0.99
N GLY A 92 3.01 3.31 -0.30
CA GLY A 92 3.16 3.83 1.07
C GLY A 92 3.00 5.34 1.14
N GLN A 93 3.55 6.08 0.17
CA GLN A 93 3.39 7.53 0.07
C GLN A 93 1.92 7.92 -0.18
N ASN A 94 1.23 7.21 -1.07
CA ASN A 94 -0.16 7.49 -1.40
C ASN A 94 -1.10 7.12 -0.24
N ARG A 95 -0.91 5.98 0.42
CA ARG A 95 -1.68 5.60 1.63
C ARG A 95 -1.50 6.62 2.75
N HIS A 96 -0.27 7.10 2.96
CA HIS A 96 0.00 8.20 3.90
C HIS A 96 -0.70 9.50 3.49
N ARG A 97 -0.69 9.85 2.20
CA ARG A 97 -1.41 11.06 1.72
C ARG A 97 -2.90 10.97 2.04
N GLY A 98 -3.52 9.82 1.82
CA GLY A 98 -4.92 9.59 2.17
C GLY A 98 -5.18 9.68 3.68
N TYR A 99 -4.27 9.13 4.50
CA TYR A 99 -4.32 9.26 5.96
C TYR A 99 -4.29 10.72 6.39
N VAL A 100 -3.36 11.51 5.87
CA VAL A 100 -3.26 12.95 6.18
C VAL A 100 -4.52 13.69 5.75
N GLN A 101 -5.03 13.42 4.55
CA GLN A 101 -6.26 14.04 4.05
C GLN A 101 -7.44 13.78 4.99
N ALA A 102 -7.65 12.54 5.42
CA ALA A 102 -8.75 12.19 6.33
C ALA A 102 -8.65 12.92 7.68
N LEU A 103 -7.43 13.01 8.25
CA LEU A 103 -7.20 13.78 9.48
C LEU A 103 -7.53 15.26 9.30
N GLN A 104 -7.08 15.88 8.21
CA GLN A 104 -7.32 17.29 7.92
C GLN A 104 -8.82 17.60 7.74
N GLU A 105 -9.55 16.76 7.01
CA GLU A 105 -11.00 16.91 6.81
C GLU A 105 -11.79 16.76 8.13
N ALA A 106 -11.26 15.97 9.08
CA ALA A 106 -11.81 15.87 10.43
C ALA A 106 -11.38 17.03 11.37
N GLY A 107 -10.64 18.02 10.87
CA GLY A 107 -10.15 19.14 11.67
C GLY A 107 -9.01 18.77 12.63
N MET A 108 -8.36 17.63 12.42
CA MET A 108 -7.25 17.18 13.26
C MET A 108 -5.91 17.68 12.71
N LEU A 109 -5.03 18.07 13.63
CA LEU A 109 -3.66 18.44 13.26
C LEU A 109 -2.85 17.16 12.93
N TYR A 110 -2.16 17.23 11.80
CA TYR A 110 -1.18 16.20 11.46
C TYR A 110 0.01 16.26 12.43
N ASP A 111 0.32 15.13 13.04
CA ASP A 111 1.44 14.99 13.96
C ASP A 111 2.47 13.99 13.38
N PRO A 112 3.61 14.49 12.87
CA PRO A 112 4.62 13.63 12.28
C PRO A 112 5.27 12.67 13.30
N ASP A 113 5.22 13.01 14.60
CA ASP A 113 5.75 12.13 15.65
C ASP A 113 4.93 10.86 15.85
N LYS A 114 3.68 10.83 15.36
CA LYS A 114 2.81 9.64 15.33
C LYS A 114 2.95 8.81 14.07
N VAL A 115 3.85 9.19 13.16
CA VAL A 115 4.05 8.47 11.89
C VAL A 115 5.38 7.73 11.89
N ILE A 116 5.30 6.43 11.63
CA ILE A 116 6.45 5.53 11.55
C ILE A 116 6.68 5.20 10.08
N TRP A 117 7.84 5.62 9.55
CA TRP A 117 8.28 5.29 8.21
C TRP A 117 9.27 4.12 8.26
N PHE A 118 9.02 3.08 7.46
CA PHE A 118 9.93 1.96 7.31
C PHE A 118 10.33 1.74 5.85
N HIS A 119 11.43 1.03 5.64
CA HIS A 119 11.92 0.64 4.32
C HIS A 119 11.81 -0.87 4.11
N THR A 120 11.96 -1.31 2.87
CA THR A 120 11.91 -2.74 2.52
C THR A 120 12.84 -3.59 3.39
N GLU A 121 14.03 -3.07 3.72
CA GLU A 121 15.07 -3.80 4.46
C GLU A 121 14.72 -4.01 5.93
N ASP A 122 14.07 -3.03 6.56
CA ASP A 122 13.79 -3.02 8.00
C ASP A 122 12.33 -3.35 8.35
N ARG A 123 11.52 -3.74 7.36
CA ARG A 123 10.09 -4.01 7.51
C ARG A 123 9.72 -5.03 8.60
N LYS A 124 10.64 -5.91 8.97
CA LYS A 124 10.41 -6.92 10.01
C LYS A 124 10.65 -6.42 11.44
N VAL A 125 11.34 -5.30 11.58
CA VAL A 125 11.83 -4.80 12.89
C VAL A 125 11.31 -3.40 13.18
N HIS A 126 11.52 -2.46 12.26
CA HIS A 126 11.28 -1.04 12.48
C HIS A 126 9.82 -0.68 12.81
N PRO A 127 8.79 -1.24 12.15
CA PRO A 127 7.40 -0.98 12.49
C PRO A 127 7.07 -1.33 13.93
N ARG A 128 7.47 -2.53 14.37
CA ARG A 128 7.27 -3.01 15.74
C ARG A 128 8.01 -2.17 16.77
N GLU A 129 9.28 -1.86 16.54
CA GLU A 129 10.06 -1.02 17.46
C GLU A 129 9.53 0.41 17.49
N GLY A 130 9.07 0.92 16.35
CA GLY A 130 8.49 2.24 16.22
C GLY A 130 7.26 2.43 17.11
N ILE A 131 6.28 1.52 17.01
CA ILE A 131 5.07 1.62 17.83
C ILE A 131 5.39 1.48 19.34
N LEU A 132 6.26 0.54 19.71
CA LEU A 132 6.67 0.37 21.10
C LEU A 132 7.42 1.61 21.65
N ARG A 133 8.15 2.32 20.80
CA ARG A 133 8.83 3.57 21.14
C ARG A 133 7.85 4.72 21.37
N LEU A 134 6.79 4.83 20.53
CA LEU A 134 5.73 5.82 20.74
C LEU A 134 5.06 5.62 22.11
N LEU A 135 4.69 4.40 22.43
CA LEU A 135 4.08 4.04 23.71
C LEU A 135 5.02 4.31 24.89
N ALA A 136 6.32 4.00 24.74
CA ALA A 136 7.32 4.25 25.80
C ALA A 136 7.55 5.75 26.04
N LYS A 137 7.31 6.61 25.06
CA LYS A 137 7.32 8.08 25.21
C LYS A 137 6.04 8.62 25.88
N GLY A 138 5.09 7.76 26.23
CA GLY A 138 3.82 8.17 26.83
C GLY A 138 2.83 8.78 25.83
N ILE A 139 3.04 8.58 24.53
CA ILE A 139 2.08 9.02 23.51
C ILE A 139 0.85 8.13 23.61
N SER A 140 -0.28 8.75 23.98
CA SER A 140 -1.56 8.05 24.02
C SER A 140 -2.03 7.79 22.58
N LEU A 141 -2.39 6.55 22.28
CA LEU A 141 -2.91 6.13 20.99
C LEU A 141 -4.24 5.40 21.19
N ASP A 142 -5.21 5.60 20.31
CA ASP A 142 -6.47 4.86 20.28
C ASP A 142 -6.64 4.03 19.00
N ALA A 143 -5.82 4.29 17.97
CA ALA A 143 -5.79 3.46 16.77
C ALA A 143 -4.43 3.51 16.06
N VAL A 144 -4.19 2.49 15.20
CA VAL A 144 -3.02 2.40 14.32
C VAL A 144 -3.48 2.04 12.91
N VAL A 145 -3.14 2.88 11.94
CA VAL A 145 -3.26 2.60 10.50
C VAL A 145 -1.96 1.97 10.03
N CYS A 146 -2.01 0.70 9.63
CA CYS A 146 -0.85 -0.03 9.13
C CYS A 146 -0.79 0.02 7.60
N TYR A 147 0.43 0.08 7.07
CA TYR A 147 0.70 0.02 5.63
C TYR A 147 -0.01 -1.16 4.97
N ASN A 148 0.07 -2.35 5.58
CA ASN A 148 -0.66 -3.53 5.12
C ASN A 148 -0.94 -4.52 6.26
N ASP A 149 -1.63 -5.61 5.94
CA ASP A 149 -1.99 -6.66 6.89
C ASP A 149 -0.75 -7.31 7.52
N GLN A 150 0.33 -7.48 6.75
CA GLN A 150 1.57 -8.05 7.27
C GLN A 150 2.16 -7.19 8.40
N ILE A 151 2.09 -5.87 8.27
CA ILE A 151 2.53 -4.95 9.32
C ILE A 151 1.56 -5.00 10.50
N ALA A 152 0.24 -5.00 10.26
CA ALA A 152 -0.75 -5.11 11.32
C ALA A 152 -0.54 -6.37 12.18
N MET A 153 -0.29 -7.51 11.53
CA MET A 153 -0.01 -8.79 12.22
C MET A 153 1.32 -8.83 12.98
N GLN A 154 2.22 -7.87 12.74
CA GLN A 154 3.42 -7.67 13.58
C GLN A 154 3.14 -6.75 14.77
N ILE A 155 2.26 -5.76 14.58
CA ILE A 155 1.92 -4.76 15.61
C ILE A 155 1.04 -5.36 16.71
N ILE A 156 0.05 -6.18 16.35
CA ILE A 156 -0.89 -6.77 17.31
C ILE A 156 -0.17 -7.57 18.43
N PRO A 157 0.73 -8.51 18.14
CA PRO A 157 1.51 -9.18 19.19
C PRO A 157 2.44 -8.24 19.97
N ALA A 158 2.95 -7.20 19.32
CA ALA A 158 3.79 -6.20 19.99
C ALA A 158 2.99 -5.41 21.04
N LEU A 159 1.76 -4.99 20.71
CA LEU A 159 0.83 -4.35 21.66
C LEU A 159 0.47 -5.31 22.81
N ALA A 160 0.12 -6.56 22.49
CA ALA A 160 -0.20 -7.58 23.48
C ALA A 160 0.95 -7.83 24.48
N SER A 161 2.22 -7.76 24.02
CA SER A 161 3.40 -7.87 24.91
C SER A 161 3.51 -6.74 25.94
N ARG A 162 2.74 -5.66 25.79
CA ARG A 162 2.62 -4.53 26.71
C ARG A 162 1.29 -4.52 27.47
N GLY A 163 0.51 -5.59 27.37
CA GLY A 163 -0.80 -5.71 27.99
C GLY A 163 -1.90 -4.89 27.31
N ILE A 164 -1.65 -4.40 26.09
CA ILE A 164 -2.60 -3.62 25.28
C ILE A 164 -3.40 -4.57 24.42
N ARG A 165 -4.73 -4.51 24.52
CA ARG A 165 -5.65 -5.38 23.80
C ARG A 165 -6.10 -4.71 22.49
N VAL A 166 -6.28 -5.53 21.47
CA VAL A 166 -6.87 -5.13 20.18
C VAL A 166 -8.19 -5.89 20.04
N PRO A 167 -9.32 -5.20 19.85
CA PRO A 167 -9.49 -3.76 19.61
C PRO A 167 -9.74 -2.90 20.86
N GLU A 168 -9.87 -3.48 22.07
CA GLU A 168 -10.48 -2.83 23.25
C GLU A 168 -9.69 -1.59 23.71
N ASP A 169 -8.35 -1.62 23.65
CA ASP A 169 -7.49 -0.52 24.07
C ASP A 169 -6.96 0.27 22.87
N ILE A 170 -6.62 -0.39 21.77
CA ILE A 170 -6.15 0.23 20.52
C ILE A 170 -6.74 -0.54 19.33
N SER A 171 -7.44 0.17 18.43
CA SER A 171 -7.88 -0.37 17.15
C SER A 171 -6.70 -0.47 16.17
N VAL A 172 -6.66 -1.56 15.37
CA VAL A 172 -5.61 -1.76 14.37
C VAL A 172 -6.24 -2.06 13.02
N THR A 173 -5.79 -1.34 11.98
CA THR A 173 -6.23 -1.58 10.60
C THR A 173 -5.08 -2.05 9.73
N GLY A 174 -5.41 -2.78 8.66
CA GLY A 174 -4.47 -3.24 7.65
C GLY A 174 -4.80 -2.74 6.26
N TYR A 175 -4.21 -3.40 5.28
CA TYR A 175 -4.42 -3.22 3.84
C TYR A 175 -4.05 -4.54 3.16
N ASP A 176 -4.69 -4.95 2.11
CA ASP A 176 -4.53 -6.11 1.23
C ASP A 176 -5.66 -7.15 1.38
N ASN A 177 -6.37 -7.23 2.51
CA ASN A 177 -7.34 -8.29 2.82
C ASN A 177 -6.75 -9.69 2.58
N SER A 178 -5.53 -9.90 3.09
CA SER A 178 -4.78 -11.14 2.91
C SER A 178 -5.32 -12.26 3.81
N CYS A 179 -5.06 -13.53 3.45
CA CYS A 179 -5.41 -14.67 4.29
C CYS A 179 -4.76 -14.63 5.69
N MET A 180 -3.68 -13.88 5.87
CA MET A 180 -3.05 -13.66 7.19
C MET A 180 -3.88 -12.78 8.12
N ALA A 181 -4.82 -12.01 7.56
CA ALA A 181 -5.70 -11.12 8.31
C ALA A 181 -6.91 -11.83 8.91
N MET A 182 -7.00 -13.15 8.78
CA MET A 182 -8.13 -13.97 9.20
C MET A 182 -7.64 -15.22 9.95
N GLY A 183 -8.28 -15.55 11.07
CA GLY A 183 -8.03 -16.79 11.79
C GLY A 183 -8.71 -16.80 13.16
N ASP A 184 -9.18 -17.99 13.60
CA ASP A 184 -9.74 -18.24 14.94
C ASP A 184 -10.76 -17.19 15.43
N GLY A 185 -11.64 -16.71 14.53
CA GLY A 185 -12.63 -15.68 14.85
C GLY A 185 -12.10 -14.24 14.81
N PHE A 186 -10.83 -14.02 14.48
CA PHE A 186 -10.24 -12.71 14.27
C PHE A 186 -10.27 -12.32 12.78
N HIS A 187 -10.75 -11.12 12.48
CA HIS A 187 -10.76 -10.52 11.15
C HIS A 187 -10.26 -9.09 11.23
N LEU A 188 -9.23 -8.78 10.46
CA LEU A 188 -8.68 -7.44 10.41
C LEU A 188 -9.62 -6.52 9.61
N THR A 189 -9.85 -5.30 10.10
CA THR A 189 -10.41 -4.22 9.30
C THR A 189 -9.35 -3.77 8.31
N THR A 190 -9.64 -3.86 7.00
CA THR A 190 -8.62 -3.74 5.96
C THR A 190 -9.22 -3.22 4.64
N ILE A 191 -8.36 -2.82 3.73
CA ILE A 191 -8.73 -2.50 2.34
C ILE A 191 -8.43 -3.70 1.45
N VAL A 192 -9.36 -4.05 0.57
CA VAL A 192 -9.18 -5.14 -0.39
C VAL A 192 -8.12 -4.75 -1.43
N HIS A 193 -7.14 -5.63 -1.61
CA HIS A 193 -6.20 -5.57 -2.73
C HIS A 193 -6.64 -6.58 -3.80
N PRO A 194 -7.25 -6.14 -4.91
CA PRO A 194 -7.87 -7.01 -5.90
C PRO A 194 -6.83 -7.62 -6.86
N GLN A 195 -5.96 -8.52 -6.35
CA GLN A 195 -4.82 -9.08 -7.09
C GLN A 195 -5.20 -9.73 -8.42
N GLU A 196 -6.28 -10.54 -8.42
CA GLU A 196 -6.77 -11.20 -9.64
C GLU A 196 -7.20 -10.17 -10.69
N LYS A 197 -7.99 -9.17 -10.30
CA LYS A 197 -8.46 -8.11 -11.19
C LYS A 197 -7.30 -7.27 -11.73
N LEU A 198 -6.31 -6.94 -10.89
CA LEU A 198 -5.08 -6.24 -11.32
C LEU A 198 -4.34 -7.04 -12.38
N GLY A 199 -4.13 -8.34 -12.14
CA GLY A 199 -3.45 -9.23 -13.07
C GLY A 199 -4.21 -9.38 -14.38
N GLU A 200 -5.51 -9.59 -14.33
CA GLU A 200 -6.37 -9.72 -15.50
C GLU A 200 -6.34 -8.44 -16.37
N MET A 201 -6.53 -7.27 -15.75
CA MET A 201 -6.52 -6.00 -16.47
C MET A 201 -5.14 -5.69 -17.07
N ALA A 202 -4.06 -6.01 -16.36
CA ALA A 202 -2.71 -5.85 -16.89
C ALA A 202 -2.43 -6.77 -18.08
N ALA A 203 -2.91 -8.01 -18.02
CA ALA A 203 -2.78 -8.95 -19.15
C ALA A 203 -3.60 -8.48 -20.36
N GLN A 204 -4.83 -8.02 -20.16
CA GLN A 204 -5.68 -7.48 -21.23
C GLN A 204 -5.02 -6.26 -21.86
N LEU A 205 -4.50 -5.33 -21.05
CA LEU A 205 -3.81 -4.14 -21.54
C LEU A 205 -2.56 -4.52 -22.35
N LEU A 206 -1.75 -5.47 -21.86
CA LEU A 206 -0.57 -5.95 -22.58
C LEU A 206 -0.95 -6.61 -23.92
N LEU A 207 -2.02 -7.40 -23.95
CA LEU A 207 -2.50 -8.04 -25.20
C LEU A 207 -2.96 -6.99 -26.22
N SER A 208 -3.63 -5.91 -25.82
CA SER A 208 -4.00 -4.81 -26.71
C SER A 208 -2.76 -4.14 -27.32
N LEU A 209 -1.73 -3.90 -26.51
CA LEU A 209 -0.45 -3.35 -26.99
C LEU A 209 0.26 -4.30 -27.98
N LEU A 210 0.26 -5.60 -27.72
CA LEU A 210 0.84 -6.61 -28.62
C LEU A 210 0.11 -6.70 -29.97
N ARG A 211 -1.18 -6.39 -30.00
CA ARG A 211 -1.96 -6.31 -31.23
C ARG A 211 -1.76 -5.00 -32.02
N GLY A 212 -0.95 -4.08 -31.46
CA GLY A 212 -0.70 -2.78 -32.07
C GLY A 212 -1.90 -1.82 -31.98
N GLU A 213 -2.80 -2.03 -31.01
CA GLU A 213 -3.93 -1.14 -30.77
C GLU A 213 -3.46 0.22 -30.26
N THR A 214 -3.98 1.30 -30.86
CA THR A 214 -3.71 2.66 -30.36
C THR A 214 -4.64 2.95 -29.19
N LEU A 215 -4.08 3.01 -27.99
CA LEU A 215 -4.83 3.27 -26.76
C LEU A 215 -4.85 4.77 -26.43
N GLN A 216 -6.01 5.26 -26.00
CA GLN A 216 -6.10 6.59 -25.41
C GLN A 216 -5.46 6.59 -24.01
N PRO A 217 -4.99 7.74 -23.49
CA PRO A 217 -4.35 7.80 -22.17
C PRO A 217 -5.19 7.18 -21.05
N GLU A 218 -6.52 7.35 -21.07
CA GLU A 218 -7.46 6.79 -20.09
C GLU A 218 -7.57 5.27 -20.17
N GLN A 219 -7.33 4.68 -21.34
CA GLN A 219 -7.33 3.23 -21.56
C GLN A 219 -6.00 2.59 -21.16
N SER A 220 -4.91 3.36 -21.20
CA SER A 220 -3.57 2.88 -20.84
C SER A 220 -3.23 3.09 -19.34
N LYS A 221 -4.01 3.90 -18.62
CA LYS A 221 -3.81 4.23 -17.19
C LYS A 221 -5.06 3.86 -16.41
N ILE A 222 -5.09 2.63 -15.93
CA ILE A 222 -6.24 2.08 -15.23
C ILE A 222 -6.04 2.25 -13.74
N LEU A 223 -7.02 2.87 -13.06
CA LEU A 223 -7.03 3.07 -11.62
C LEU A 223 -8.20 2.31 -10.99
N ILE A 224 -7.89 1.27 -10.22
CA ILE A 224 -8.88 0.44 -9.54
C ILE A 224 -9.26 1.09 -8.20
N GLN A 225 -10.57 1.22 -7.97
CA GLN A 225 -11.07 1.79 -6.72
C GLN A 225 -10.95 0.79 -5.56
N PRO A 226 -10.52 1.26 -4.36
CA PRO A 226 -10.42 0.42 -3.18
C PRO A 226 -11.79 0.08 -2.59
N GLU A 227 -11.84 -1.03 -1.85
CA GLU A 227 -12.99 -1.47 -1.09
C GLU A 227 -12.59 -1.71 0.37
N LEU A 228 -13.39 -1.21 1.33
CA LEU A 228 -13.16 -1.42 2.76
C LEU A 228 -13.88 -2.68 3.22
N VAL A 229 -13.17 -3.56 3.91
CA VAL A 229 -13.72 -4.70 4.65
C VAL A 229 -13.60 -4.41 6.13
N VAL A 230 -14.74 -4.39 6.82
CA VAL A 230 -14.80 -4.18 8.26
C VAL A 230 -14.69 -5.53 8.96
N GLY A 231 -13.70 -5.65 9.82
CA GLY A 231 -13.47 -6.80 10.70
C GLY A 231 -13.72 -6.46 12.17
N ASN A 232 -13.15 -7.26 13.07
CA ASN A 232 -13.27 -7.08 14.52
C ASN A 232 -11.97 -6.58 15.18
N SER A 233 -11.02 -6.08 14.41
CA SER A 233 -9.77 -5.44 14.91
C SER A 233 -9.96 -3.97 15.30
N CYS A 234 -11.17 -3.45 15.13
CA CYS A 234 -11.53 -2.07 15.49
C CYS A 234 -12.81 -2.06 16.30
N CYS A 235 -12.90 -1.19 17.28
CA CYS A 235 -14.11 -0.88 18.05
C CYS A 235 -14.43 0.61 17.99
N GLY A 236 -15.72 0.95 18.17
CA GLY A 236 -16.11 2.37 18.29
C GLY A 236 -15.77 2.93 19.67
N ILE A 237 -15.28 4.15 19.71
CA ILE A 237 -15.13 4.94 20.94
C ILE A 237 -16.35 5.85 21.02
N PHE A 238 -17.43 5.35 21.61
CA PHE A 238 -18.63 6.18 21.88
C PHE A 238 -18.47 6.80 23.24
N THR A 239 -18.24 8.13 23.27
CA THR A 239 -18.27 8.97 24.50
C THR A 239 -19.67 9.36 24.84
#